data_b6d6c6427682f853f3eccfb4f2b67b79
#
_entry.id   b6d6c6427682f853f3eccfb4f2b67b79
#
_cell.length_a   1.000
_cell.length_b   1.000
_cell.length_c   1.000
_cell.angle_alpha   90.00
_cell.angle_beta   90.00
_cell.angle_gamma   90.00
#
_symmetry.space_group_name_H-M   'P 1'
#
loop_
_entity.id
_entity.type
_entity.pdbx_description
1 polymer ?
#
loop_
_entity_poly.entity_id
_entity_poly.type
_entity_poly.pdbx_seq_one_letter_code
_entity_poly.pdbx_strand_id
1 'polypeptide(L)'
;MRKVAILTLGLHPRALELVILRRKPDICHVVAGEEGLRYVAEEQGYRISNHEVLKRAARRVKAKLRIYTCDPFDPESIGDALGQILENLKPEDRVMINYSGGTQAMSLILGSVAIVLSRIMPVQILYSTRTMKGEEKIYDHSEVLKELFHKLYEIVPGIMR
;
A
#
# COMPACT_ATOMS: atom_id res chain seq x y z
N MET A 1 14.85 -4.83 12.97
CA MET A 1 14.46 -4.40 11.60
C MET A 1 12.96 -4.15 11.60
N ARG A 2 12.55 -2.90 11.36
CA ARG A 2 11.16 -2.45 11.45
C ARG A 2 10.40 -2.81 10.16
N LYS A 3 9.21 -3.41 10.30
CA LYS A 3 8.30 -3.70 9.18
C LYS A 3 7.37 -2.53 8.96
N VAL A 4 7.40 -1.93 7.80
CA VAL A 4 6.61 -0.76 7.44
C VAL A 4 5.65 -1.12 6.30
N ALA A 5 4.35 -0.87 6.49
CA ALA A 5 3.35 -1.01 5.43
C ALA A 5 2.95 0.37 4.91
N ILE A 6 2.93 0.54 3.60
CA ILE A 6 2.39 1.72 2.91
C ILE A 6 1.18 1.28 2.09
N LEU A 7 0.03 1.86 2.39
CA LEU A 7 -1.27 1.43 1.91
C LEU A 7 -2.06 2.63 1.39
N THR A 8 -2.91 2.43 0.39
CA THR A 8 -3.86 3.42 -0.09
C THR A 8 -5.28 2.96 0.20
N LEU A 9 -6.12 3.86 0.72
CA LEU A 9 -7.52 3.60 1.02
C LEU A 9 -8.44 4.38 0.09
N GLY A 10 -9.30 3.65 -0.62
CA GLY A 10 -10.49 4.19 -1.27
C GLY A 10 -11.74 4.03 -0.39
N LEU A 11 -12.81 3.47 -0.95
CA LEU A 11 -14.05 3.22 -0.21
C LEU A 11 -14.07 1.87 0.53
N HIS A 12 -13.22 0.92 0.14
CA HIS A 12 -13.27 -0.45 0.62
C HIS A 12 -12.03 -0.82 1.45
N PRO A 13 -12.15 -1.01 2.77
CA PRO A 13 -11.02 -1.20 3.67
C PRO A 13 -10.50 -2.65 3.69
N ARG A 14 -11.22 -3.61 3.10
CA ARG A 14 -10.96 -5.04 3.25
C ARG A 14 -9.55 -5.46 2.84
N ALA A 15 -9.06 -4.92 1.72
CA ALA A 15 -7.72 -5.22 1.24
C ALA A 15 -6.63 -4.78 2.23
N LEU A 16 -6.81 -3.60 2.83
CA LEU A 16 -5.87 -3.05 3.81
C LEU A 16 -5.93 -3.82 5.13
N GLU A 17 -7.13 -4.07 5.63
CA GLU A 17 -7.34 -4.88 6.84
C GLU A 17 -6.66 -6.24 6.71
N LEU A 18 -6.83 -6.90 5.57
CA LEU A 18 -6.21 -8.19 5.28
C LEU A 18 -4.67 -8.13 5.34
N VAL A 19 -4.07 -7.11 4.74
CA VAL A 19 -2.60 -6.92 4.77
C VAL A 19 -2.13 -6.67 6.20
N ILE A 20 -2.80 -5.78 6.94
CA ILE A 20 -2.43 -5.46 8.32
C ILE A 20 -2.47 -6.72 9.19
N LEU A 21 -3.56 -7.48 9.13
CA LEU A 21 -3.75 -8.66 9.98
C LEU A 21 -2.80 -9.80 9.64
N ARG A 22 -2.54 -10.04 8.34
CA ARG A 22 -1.69 -11.16 7.89
C ARG A 22 -0.20 -10.85 7.91
N ARG A 23 0.20 -9.61 7.58
CA ARG A 23 1.62 -9.23 7.50
C ARG A 23 2.17 -8.67 8.81
N LYS A 24 1.29 -8.21 9.71
CA LYS A 24 1.63 -7.71 11.05
C LYS A 24 2.79 -6.71 11.00
N PRO A 25 2.63 -5.57 10.32
CA PRO A 25 3.65 -4.53 10.30
C PRO A 25 3.79 -3.87 11.68
N ASP A 26 4.94 -3.25 11.95
CA ASP A 26 5.15 -2.43 13.14
C ASP A 26 4.51 -1.04 12.96
N ILE A 27 4.53 -0.54 11.72
CA ILE A 27 3.90 0.74 11.35
C ILE A 27 3.10 0.56 10.06
N CYS A 28 1.89 1.12 10.06
CA CYS A 28 1.03 1.27 8.88
C CYS A 28 0.93 2.75 8.53
N HIS A 29 1.39 3.13 7.35
CA HIS A 29 1.13 4.41 6.73
C HIS A 29 -0.01 4.23 5.72
N VAL A 30 -1.08 5.00 5.87
CA VAL A 30 -2.26 4.93 5.00
C VAL A 30 -2.51 6.28 4.38
N VAL A 31 -2.49 6.34 3.06
CA VAL A 31 -2.91 7.52 2.28
C VAL A 31 -4.39 7.37 1.94
N ALA A 32 -5.20 8.37 2.24
CA ALA A 32 -6.65 8.31 2.07
C ALA A 32 -7.26 9.69 1.87
N GLY A 33 -8.37 9.75 1.12
CA GLY A 33 -9.26 10.89 1.15
C GLY A 33 -10.12 10.90 2.43
N GLU A 34 -10.57 12.07 2.87
CA GLU A 34 -11.43 12.18 4.05
C GLU A 34 -12.74 11.41 3.90
N GLU A 35 -13.34 11.45 2.71
CA GLU A 35 -14.55 10.69 2.41
C GLU A 35 -14.32 9.18 2.57
N GLY A 36 -13.23 8.67 2.03
CA GLY A 36 -12.85 7.25 2.17
C GLY A 36 -12.67 6.83 3.62
N LEU A 37 -12.12 7.70 4.46
CA LEU A 37 -11.94 7.43 5.91
C LEU A 37 -13.28 7.38 6.66
N ARG A 38 -14.23 8.25 6.32
CA ARG A 38 -15.56 8.33 6.97
C ARG A 38 -16.54 7.29 6.44
N TYR A 39 -16.31 6.77 5.24
CA TYR A 39 -17.18 5.82 4.59
C TYR A 39 -17.36 4.55 5.42
N VAL A 40 -18.57 3.99 5.40
CA VAL A 40 -18.92 2.70 6.01
C VAL A 40 -19.20 1.72 4.87
N ALA A 41 -18.32 0.76 4.66
CA ALA A 41 -18.43 -0.23 3.58
C ALA A 41 -19.41 -1.36 3.96
N GLU A 42 -20.71 -1.02 4.04
CA GLU A 42 -21.77 -1.96 4.44
C GLU A 42 -21.85 -3.15 3.48
N GLU A 43 -21.60 -2.94 2.20
CA GLU A 43 -21.55 -3.97 1.16
C GLU A 43 -20.45 -5.01 1.39
N GLN A 44 -19.42 -4.68 2.18
CA GLN A 44 -18.39 -5.59 2.66
C GLN A 44 -18.66 -6.14 4.07
N GLY A 45 -19.79 -5.81 4.66
CA GLY A 45 -20.21 -6.27 5.98
C GLY A 45 -19.73 -5.43 7.15
N TYR A 46 -19.18 -4.23 6.91
CA TYR A 46 -18.76 -3.33 7.98
C TYR A 46 -19.92 -2.45 8.45
N ARG A 47 -19.91 -2.11 9.75
CA ARG A 47 -20.90 -1.22 10.40
C ARG A 47 -20.23 -0.04 11.10
N ILE A 48 -18.97 0.19 10.82
CA ILE A 48 -18.14 1.26 11.37
C ILE A 48 -17.37 1.90 10.22
N SER A 49 -16.89 3.13 10.42
CA SER A 49 -16.12 3.83 9.39
C SER A 49 -14.84 3.07 9.04
N ASN A 50 -14.36 3.27 7.82
CA ASN A 50 -13.11 2.67 7.37
C ASN A 50 -11.93 3.05 8.28
N HIS A 51 -11.91 4.29 8.79
CA HIS A 51 -10.90 4.71 9.77
C HIS A 51 -10.94 3.81 11.02
N GLU A 52 -12.13 3.52 11.56
CA GLU A 52 -12.24 2.66 12.75
C GLU A 52 -11.90 1.20 12.44
N VAL A 53 -12.21 0.70 11.23
CA VAL A 53 -11.78 -0.64 10.78
C VAL A 53 -10.25 -0.74 10.83
N LEU A 54 -9.55 0.23 10.23
CA LEU A 54 -8.10 0.24 10.20
C LEU A 54 -7.47 0.39 11.59
N LYS A 55 -8.06 1.23 12.45
CA LYS A 55 -7.61 1.36 13.86
C LYS A 55 -7.73 0.05 14.61
N ARG A 56 -8.84 -0.67 14.47
CA ARG A 56 -9.04 -1.98 15.11
C ARG A 56 -8.06 -3.02 14.59
N ALA A 57 -7.84 -3.08 13.27
CA ALA A 57 -6.87 -3.99 12.66
C ALA A 57 -5.46 -3.71 13.19
N ALA A 58 -5.02 -2.45 13.20
CA ALA A 58 -3.71 -2.04 13.68
C ALA A 58 -3.52 -2.37 15.17
N ARG A 59 -4.51 -2.06 16.03
CA ARG A 59 -4.48 -2.41 17.45
C ARG A 59 -4.34 -3.91 17.69
N ARG A 60 -5.06 -4.72 16.90
CA ARG A 60 -5.03 -6.19 17.02
C ARG A 60 -3.64 -6.78 16.79
N VAL A 61 -2.85 -6.18 15.93
CA VAL A 61 -1.48 -6.60 15.63
C VAL A 61 -0.42 -5.74 16.33
N LYS A 62 -0.84 -4.79 17.17
CA LYS A 62 0.03 -3.84 17.89
C LYS A 62 0.83 -2.92 16.95
N ALA A 63 0.30 -2.64 15.77
CA ALA A 63 0.90 -1.73 14.81
C ALA A 63 0.57 -0.26 15.14
N LYS A 64 1.52 0.63 14.85
CA LYS A 64 1.27 2.07 14.86
C LYS A 64 0.59 2.47 13.56
N LEU A 65 -0.61 3.04 13.62
CA LEU A 65 -1.32 3.57 12.45
C LEU A 65 -1.03 5.06 12.29
N ARG A 66 -0.67 5.47 11.09
CA ARG A 66 -0.52 6.86 10.66
C ARG A 66 -1.34 7.10 9.40
N ILE A 67 -2.20 8.10 9.43
CA ILE A 67 -3.05 8.48 8.30
C ILE A 67 -2.51 9.76 7.69
N TYR A 68 -2.46 9.78 6.35
CA TYR A 68 -2.08 10.93 5.53
C TYR A 68 -3.26 11.25 4.62
N THR A 69 -3.91 12.38 4.84
CA THR A 69 -5.05 12.79 4.04
C THR A 69 -4.61 13.47 2.75
N CYS A 70 -5.31 13.19 1.67
CA CYS A 70 -5.08 13.81 0.36
C CYS A 70 -6.40 13.95 -0.41
N ASP A 71 -6.39 14.72 -1.49
CA ASP A 71 -7.38 14.57 -2.55
C ASP A 71 -7.06 13.29 -3.34
N PRO A 72 -7.93 12.24 -3.28
CA PRO A 72 -7.63 10.94 -3.86
C PRO A 72 -7.67 10.91 -5.40
N PHE A 73 -8.03 12.02 -6.04
CA PHE A 73 -8.08 12.19 -7.49
C PHE A 73 -7.02 13.15 -8.02
N ASP A 74 -6.36 13.90 -7.14
CA ASP A 74 -5.28 14.82 -7.49
C ASP A 74 -3.91 14.17 -7.32
N PRO A 75 -3.15 13.93 -8.42
CA PRO A 75 -1.83 13.31 -8.37
C PRO A 75 -0.82 14.08 -7.51
N GLU A 76 -0.88 15.40 -7.49
CA GLU A 76 0.04 16.26 -6.71
C GLU A 76 -0.23 16.06 -5.21
N SER A 77 -1.50 16.13 -4.81
CA SER A 77 -1.91 15.91 -3.42
C SER A 77 -1.53 14.49 -2.92
N ILE A 78 -1.70 13.46 -3.77
CA ILE A 78 -1.28 12.08 -3.46
C ILE A 78 0.26 12.03 -3.32
N GLY A 79 0.98 12.67 -4.23
CA GLY A 79 2.44 12.75 -4.21
C GLY A 79 2.98 13.39 -2.93
N ASP A 80 2.38 14.48 -2.48
CA ASP A 80 2.74 15.17 -1.24
C ASP A 80 2.54 14.27 -0.02
N ALA A 81 1.42 13.56 0.06
CA ALA A 81 1.15 12.61 1.14
C ALA A 81 2.17 11.47 1.16
N LEU A 82 2.53 10.93 -0.01
CA LEU A 82 3.57 9.91 -0.12
C LEU A 82 4.95 10.44 0.22
N GLY A 83 5.28 11.67 -0.19
CA GLY A 83 6.53 12.35 0.16
C GLY A 83 6.75 12.39 1.66
N GLN A 84 5.74 12.79 2.42
CA GLN A 84 5.79 12.79 3.89
C GLN A 84 6.05 11.39 4.48
N ILE A 85 5.54 10.33 3.84
CA ILE A 85 5.81 8.95 4.27
C ILE A 85 7.27 8.59 3.99
N LEU A 86 7.77 8.91 2.79
CA LEU A 86 9.12 8.57 2.36
C LEU A 86 10.18 9.21 3.25
N GLU A 87 9.98 10.45 3.70
CA GLU A 87 10.85 11.16 4.66
C GLU A 87 10.97 10.43 6.02
N ASN A 88 10.00 9.61 6.37
CA ASN A 88 9.96 8.83 7.61
C ASN A 88 10.53 7.42 7.49
N LEU A 89 10.90 6.98 6.28
CA LEU A 89 11.55 5.68 6.06
C LEU A 89 13.01 5.72 6.45
N LYS A 90 13.50 4.57 6.90
CA LYS A 90 14.90 4.36 7.22
C LYS A 90 15.50 3.30 6.30
N PRO A 91 16.79 3.38 5.97
CA PRO A 91 17.42 2.39 5.08
C PRO A 91 17.28 0.94 5.53
N GLU A 92 17.20 0.71 6.85
CA GLU A 92 17.04 -0.61 7.46
C GLU A 92 15.59 -1.10 7.53
N ASP A 93 14.60 -0.31 7.09
CA ASP A 93 13.20 -0.71 7.10
C ASP A 93 12.92 -1.81 6.07
N ARG A 94 12.05 -2.74 6.45
CA ARG A 94 11.45 -3.69 5.53
C ARG A 94 10.09 -3.17 5.10
N VAL A 95 10.04 -2.65 3.88
CA VAL A 95 8.86 -1.97 3.36
C VAL A 95 7.95 -2.96 2.62
N MET A 96 6.66 -2.87 2.89
CA MET A 96 5.59 -3.55 2.15
C MET A 96 4.66 -2.48 1.57
N ILE A 97 4.41 -2.54 0.29
CA ILE A 97 3.51 -1.61 -0.41
C ILE A 97 2.33 -2.40 -0.97
N ASN A 98 1.11 -1.99 -0.61
CA ASN A 98 -0.10 -2.54 -1.20
C ASN A 98 -0.86 -1.44 -1.93
N TYR A 99 -0.99 -1.58 -3.25
CA TYR A 99 -1.61 -0.61 -4.15
C TYR A 99 -3.07 -0.92 -4.51
N SER A 100 -3.67 -1.96 -3.90
CA SER A 100 -5.00 -2.46 -4.31
C SER A 100 -6.20 -1.78 -3.64
N GLY A 101 -5.98 -0.82 -2.75
CA GLY A 101 -7.06 -0.26 -1.91
C GLY A 101 -7.53 1.14 -2.28
N GLY A 102 -6.84 1.86 -3.13
CA GLY A 102 -7.13 3.26 -3.45
C GLY A 102 -7.89 3.49 -4.76
N THR A 103 -7.98 4.76 -5.17
CA THR A 103 -8.38 5.13 -6.53
C THR A 103 -7.34 4.67 -7.54
N GLN A 104 -7.68 4.70 -8.83
CA GLN A 104 -6.71 4.38 -9.88
C GLN A 104 -5.49 5.31 -9.84
N ALA A 105 -5.69 6.60 -9.58
CA ALA A 105 -4.60 7.56 -9.43
C ALA A 105 -3.69 7.20 -8.27
N MET A 106 -4.25 6.90 -7.10
CA MET A 106 -3.48 6.46 -5.93
C MET A 106 -2.71 5.16 -6.21
N SER A 107 -3.35 4.20 -6.87
CA SER A 107 -2.73 2.91 -7.21
C SER A 107 -1.57 3.07 -8.19
N LEU A 108 -1.72 3.93 -9.20
CA LEU A 108 -0.67 4.20 -10.19
C LEU A 108 0.53 4.88 -9.53
N ILE A 109 0.30 5.91 -8.73
CA ILE A 109 1.39 6.68 -8.11
C ILE A 109 2.10 5.81 -7.06
N LEU A 110 1.35 5.10 -6.20
CA LEU A 110 1.95 4.21 -5.21
C LEU A 110 2.71 3.05 -5.85
N GLY A 111 2.17 2.47 -6.93
CA GLY A 111 2.84 1.42 -7.71
C GLY A 111 4.16 1.91 -8.32
N SER A 112 4.18 3.14 -8.87
CA SER A 112 5.39 3.76 -9.40
C SER A 112 6.43 4.00 -8.31
N VAL A 113 6.02 4.51 -7.15
CA VAL A 113 6.89 4.68 -5.98
C VAL A 113 7.46 3.35 -5.52
N ALA A 114 6.64 2.29 -5.50
CA ALA A 114 7.08 0.94 -5.13
C ALA A 114 8.20 0.42 -6.04
N ILE A 115 8.07 0.64 -7.35
CA ILE A 115 9.08 0.26 -8.34
C ILE A 115 10.39 1.00 -8.09
N VAL A 116 10.34 2.32 -7.91
CA VAL A 116 11.54 3.13 -7.65
C VAL A 116 12.20 2.72 -6.32
N LEU A 117 11.42 2.58 -5.25
CA LEU A 117 11.93 2.17 -3.95
C LEU A 117 12.59 0.79 -3.99
N SER A 118 12.06 -0.15 -4.77
CA SER A 118 12.62 -1.50 -4.89
C SER A 118 14.04 -1.53 -5.46
N ARG A 119 14.48 -0.41 -6.07
CA ARG A 119 15.84 -0.24 -6.60
C ARG A 119 16.87 0.15 -5.53
N ILE A 120 16.42 0.74 -4.45
CA ILE A 120 17.28 1.33 -3.42
C ILE A 120 17.14 0.67 -2.05
N MET A 121 16.07 -0.09 -1.82
CA MET A 121 15.85 -0.81 -0.57
C MET A 121 14.96 -2.04 -0.76
N PRO A 122 14.97 -3.00 0.18
CA PRO A 122 14.08 -4.18 0.11
C PRO A 122 12.61 -3.79 0.23
N VAL A 123 11.85 -3.96 -0.85
CA VAL A 123 10.42 -3.68 -0.91
C VAL A 123 9.65 -4.92 -1.35
N GLN A 124 8.57 -5.25 -0.63
CA GLN A 124 7.55 -6.20 -1.08
C GLN A 124 6.40 -5.42 -1.72
N ILE A 125 6.06 -5.77 -2.95
CA ILE A 125 4.96 -5.13 -3.70
C ILE A 125 3.79 -6.09 -3.71
N LEU A 126 2.73 -5.72 -2.98
CA LEU A 126 1.60 -6.58 -2.68
C LEU A 126 0.35 -6.14 -3.44
N TYR A 127 -0.42 -7.11 -3.86
CA TYR A 127 -1.77 -6.94 -4.38
C TYR A 127 -2.74 -7.83 -3.61
N SER A 128 -3.77 -7.23 -3.03
CA SER A 128 -4.81 -7.95 -2.29
C SER A 128 -6.09 -8.00 -3.10
N THR A 129 -6.66 -9.17 -3.24
CA THR A 129 -7.90 -9.34 -3.99
C THR A 129 -8.74 -10.48 -3.42
N ARG A 130 -10.01 -10.49 -3.82
CA ARG A 130 -10.90 -11.61 -3.61
C ARG A 130 -11.00 -12.42 -4.90
N THR A 131 -10.72 -13.70 -4.84
CA THR A 131 -10.83 -14.59 -6.01
C THR A 131 -12.28 -14.82 -6.39
N MET A 132 -12.52 -15.34 -7.59
CA MET A 132 -13.87 -15.73 -8.05
C MET A 132 -14.54 -16.77 -7.12
N LYS A 133 -13.75 -17.54 -6.38
CA LYS A 133 -14.24 -18.49 -5.36
C LYS A 133 -14.50 -17.84 -4.01
N GLY A 134 -14.36 -16.53 -3.91
CA GLY A 134 -14.59 -15.78 -2.67
C GLY A 134 -13.43 -15.82 -1.67
N GLU A 135 -12.30 -16.43 -2.01
CA GLU A 135 -11.11 -16.48 -1.16
C GLU A 135 -10.35 -15.17 -1.21
N GLU A 136 -9.88 -14.70 -0.06
CA GLU A 136 -9.04 -13.51 0.03
C GLU A 136 -7.57 -13.89 -0.08
N LYS A 137 -6.87 -13.31 -1.06
CA LYS A 137 -5.46 -13.58 -1.34
C LYS A 137 -4.64 -12.30 -1.37
N ILE A 138 -3.40 -12.42 -0.92
CA ILE A 138 -2.36 -11.41 -1.08
C ILE A 138 -1.29 -12.01 -1.99
N TYR A 139 -1.09 -11.39 -3.14
CA TYR A 139 -0.03 -11.74 -4.09
C TYR A 139 1.18 -10.83 -3.85
N ASP A 140 2.38 -11.42 -3.88
CA ASP A 140 3.64 -10.69 -3.90
C ASP A 140 4.16 -10.62 -5.34
N HIS A 141 4.23 -9.41 -5.89
CA HIS A 141 4.65 -9.16 -7.26
C HIS A 141 6.15 -8.81 -7.38
N SER A 142 6.89 -8.83 -6.27
CA SER A 142 8.28 -8.38 -6.24
C SER A 142 9.17 -9.16 -7.18
N GLU A 143 9.01 -10.48 -7.25
CA GLU A 143 9.84 -11.34 -8.12
C GLU A 143 9.52 -11.13 -9.60
N VAL A 144 8.25 -11.00 -9.95
CA VAL A 144 7.82 -10.71 -11.35
C VAL A 144 8.43 -9.41 -11.84
N LEU A 145 8.44 -8.38 -11.00
CA LEU A 145 9.05 -7.10 -11.35
C LEU A 145 10.57 -7.19 -11.50
N LYS A 146 11.25 -7.95 -10.65
CA LYS A 146 12.69 -8.19 -10.81
C LYS A 146 13.02 -8.89 -12.14
N GLU A 147 12.24 -9.89 -12.52
CA GLU A 147 12.41 -10.58 -13.81
C GLU A 147 12.17 -9.66 -15.00
N LEU A 148 11.14 -8.81 -14.93
CA LEU A 148 10.86 -7.83 -15.98
C LEU A 148 11.98 -6.80 -16.11
N PHE A 149 12.50 -6.29 -14.99
CA PHE A 149 13.66 -5.41 -15.01
C PHE A 149 14.88 -6.08 -15.62
N HIS A 150 15.16 -7.33 -15.26
CA HIS A 150 16.28 -8.07 -15.83
C HIS A 150 16.15 -8.15 -17.36
N LYS A 151 14.99 -8.51 -17.87
CA LYS A 151 14.71 -8.54 -19.31
C LYS A 151 14.87 -7.17 -19.99
N LEU A 152 14.43 -6.09 -19.33
CA LEU A 152 14.62 -4.73 -19.85
C LEU A 152 16.11 -4.36 -19.96
N TYR A 153 16.93 -4.75 -19.00
CA TYR A 153 18.38 -4.54 -19.06
C TYR A 153 19.05 -5.30 -20.22
N GLU A 154 18.56 -6.49 -20.55
CA GLU A 154 19.06 -7.26 -21.68
C GLU A 154 18.71 -6.61 -23.03
N ILE A 155 17.48 -6.04 -23.14
CA ILE A 155 16.98 -5.43 -24.37
C ILE A 155 17.58 -4.05 -24.61
N VAL A 156 17.85 -3.27 -23.56
CA VAL A 156 18.30 -1.88 -23.63
C VAL A 156 19.60 -1.70 -22.82
N PRO A 157 20.72 -2.27 -23.30
CA PRO A 157 22.00 -2.10 -22.62
C PRO A 157 22.39 -0.61 -22.62
N GLY A 158 22.49 -0.01 -21.46
CA GLY A 158 22.95 1.36 -21.25
C GLY A 158 21.91 2.39 -20.78
N ILE A 159 20.62 2.04 -20.67
CA ILE A 159 19.59 2.97 -20.14
C ILE A 159 19.79 3.31 -18.66
N MET A 160 20.52 2.49 -17.91
CA MET A 160 20.60 2.62 -16.45
C MET A 160 22.05 2.52 -15.94
N ARG A 161 22.95 3.24 -16.57
CA ARG A 161 24.27 3.51 -15.99
C ARG A 161 24.24 4.75 -15.13
#